data_47696111703141ef6a9fa4f3e178c382
#
_entry.id   47696111703141ef6a9fa4f3e178c382
#
_cell.length_a   1.000
_cell.length_b   1.000
_cell.length_c   1.000
_cell.angle_alpha   90.00
_cell.angle_beta   90.00
_cell.angle_gamma   90.00
#
_symmetry.space_group_name_H-M   'P 1'
#
loop_
_entity.id
_entity.type
_entity.pdbx_description
1 polymer ?
#
loop_
_entity_poly.entity_id
_entity_poly.type
_entity_poly.pdbx_seq_one_letter_code
_entity_poly.pdbx_strand_id
1 'polypeptide(L)'
;MKTVFKSEEGERAVRERYLTILKHWPVPNEQLRVPTREGETFVVVSGPEKAPALVLLHGSAATSAMWMSDIPAWTAHFRIYAIDMIGEPGLSAPSRPPLASEAHALWLDDVWKALHLKRASLVGVSLGGWLALDYATRRPERAESLVVLCPGGVGRQKSGFIFKAMALRMLGSWGERKIQALVFGRAVTDLVADPSPALRYFMEYVALIHQNFRYRTVKLPVFSDDALKRLTMPLMAIVGGRDVLLDSADTRRRLERLLPHTEIHYLPEVRHFIPSQTTPILDFLMGKAVSQRR
;
A
#
# COMPACT_ATOMS: atom_id res chain seq x y z
N MET A 1 -10.66 -3.35 -23.04
CA MET A 1 -10.47 -2.63 -21.75
C MET A 1 -9.37 -1.58 -21.93
N LYS A 2 -9.53 -0.37 -21.40
CA LYS A 2 -8.44 0.63 -21.47
C LYS A 2 -7.31 0.17 -20.54
N THR A 3 -6.09 -0.03 -21.10
CA THR A 3 -4.90 -0.33 -20.27
C THR A 3 -4.61 0.79 -19.28
N VAL A 4 -4.04 0.43 -18.13
CA VAL A 4 -3.55 1.40 -17.11
C VAL A 4 -2.18 1.97 -17.46
N PHE A 5 -1.60 1.56 -18.57
CA PHE A 5 -0.32 2.04 -19.07
C PHE A 5 -0.48 3.07 -20.19
N LYS A 6 0.55 3.89 -20.40
CA LYS A 6 0.58 4.93 -21.43
C LYS A 6 0.74 4.33 -22.82
N SER A 7 1.44 3.19 -22.94
CA SER A 7 1.67 2.43 -24.17
C SER A 7 1.78 0.94 -23.88
N GLU A 8 1.59 0.10 -24.90
CA GLU A 8 1.78 -1.36 -24.81
C GLU A 8 3.25 -1.72 -24.58
N GLU A 9 4.18 -0.96 -25.17
CA GLU A 9 5.61 -1.14 -24.94
C GLU A 9 5.98 -0.86 -23.48
N GLY A 10 5.45 0.22 -22.90
CA GLY A 10 5.64 0.55 -21.49
C GLY A 10 5.04 -0.50 -20.56
N GLU A 11 3.86 -1.04 -20.88
CA GLU A 11 3.25 -2.14 -20.15
C GLU A 11 4.15 -3.38 -20.16
N ARG A 12 4.62 -3.78 -21.35
CA ARG A 12 5.52 -4.92 -21.50
C ARG A 12 6.81 -4.73 -20.71
N ALA A 13 7.47 -3.59 -20.85
CA ALA A 13 8.71 -3.30 -20.14
C ALA A 13 8.56 -3.35 -18.61
N VAL A 14 7.48 -2.79 -18.06
CA VAL A 14 7.18 -2.84 -16.62
C VAL A 14 6.93 -4.27 -16.17
N ARG A 15 6.13 -5.05 -16.91
CA ARG A 15 5.79 -6.43 -16.55
C ARG A 15 7.00 -7.36 -16.63
N GLU A 16 7.83 -7.26 -17.66
CA GLU A 16 9.06 -8.05 -17.79
C GLU A 16 10.04 -7.77 -16.64
N ARG A 17 10.22 -6.48 -16.30
CA ARG A 17 11.05 -6.09 -15.16
C ARG A 17 10.48 -6.63 -13.85
N TYR A 18 9.18 -6.56 -13.66
CA TYR A 18 8.51 -7.08 -12.46
C TYR A 18 8.66 -8.60 -12.35
N LEU A 19 8.44 -9.35 -13.42
CA LEU A 19 8.65 -10.80 -13.44
C LEU A 19 10.08 -11.17 -13.08
N THR A 20 11.07 -10.37 -13.51
CA THR A 20 12.47 -10.58 -13.13
C THR A 20 12.68 -10.34 -11.64
N ILE A 21 12.07 -9.30 -11.06
CA ILE A 21 12.12 -9.03 -9.60
C ILE A 21 11.50 -10.19 -8.82
N LEU A 22 10.36 -10.71 -9.25
CA LEU A 22 9.67 -11.82 -8.59
C LEU A 22 10.50 -13.09 -8.51
N LYS A 23 11.43 -13.34 -9.47
CA LYS A 23 12.39 -14.46 -9.38
C LYS A 23 13.36 -14.34 -8.19
N HIS A 24 13.54 -13.14 -7.67
CA HIS A 24 14.39 -12.84 -6.52
C HIS A 24 13.57 -12.61 -5.25
N TRP A 25 12.32 -13.11 -5.20
CA TRP A 25 11.51 -13.05 -3.98
C TRP A 25 12.27 -13.70 -2.82
N PRO A 26 12.39 -13.06 -1.65
CA PRO A 26 13.44 -13.40 -0.66
C PRO A 26 13.21 -14.71 0.10
N VAL A 27 12.06 -15.35 -0.10
CA VAL A 27 11.68 -16.63 0.53
C VAL A 27 10.96 -17.53 -0.46
N PRO A 28 10.79 -18.84 -0.19
CA PRO A 28 9.93 -19.70 -1.00
C PRO A 28 8.52 -19.10 -1.14
N ASN A 29 7.99 -19.12 -2.36
CA ASN A 29 6.70 -18.52 -2.65
C ASN A 29 5.92 -19.28 -3.72
N GLU A 30 4.61 -19.05 -3.72
CA GLU A 30 3.69 -19.46 -4.77
C GLU A 30 3.12 -18.21 -5.44
N GLN A 31 2.97 -18.23 -6.75
CA GLN A 31 2.36 -17.15 -7.50
C GLN A 31 1.01 -17.62 -8.03
N LEU A 32 -0.05 -17.04 -7.48
CA LEU A 32 -1.42 -17.45 -7.79
C LEU A 32 -2.10 -16.43 -8.69
N ARG A 33 -3.00 -16.92 -9.54
CA ARG A 33 -3.93 -16.12 -10.33
C ARG A 33 -5.34 -16.46 -9.93
N VAL A 34 -5.97 -15.52 -9.24
CA VAL A 34 -7.27 -15.70 -8.60
C VAL A 34 -8.34 -15.05 -9.45
N PRO A 35 -9.35 -15.80 -9.95
CA PRO A 35 -10.46 -15.23 -10.67
C PRO A 35 -11.36 -14.41 -9.73
N THR A 36 -11.69 -13.19 -10.13
CA THR A 36 -12.59 -12.30 -9.41
C THR A 36 -13.57 -11.63 -10.38
N ARG A 37 -14.62 -11.00 -9.87
CA ARG A 37 -15.58 -10.21 -10.68
C ARG A 37 -14.94 -9.03 -11.42
N GLU A 38 -13.80 -8.54 -10.93
CA GLU A 38 -13.04 -7.43 -11.55
C GLU A 38 -11.94 -7.94 -12.50
N GLY A 39 -11.92 -9.22 -12.79
CA GLY A 39 -10.89 -9.90 -13.57
C GLY A 39 -9.90 -10.64 -12.68
N GLU A 40 -8.83 -11.14 -13.29
CA GLU A 40 -7.83 -11.93 -12.59
C GLU A 40 -7.01 -11.08 -11.61
N THR A 41 -6.82 -11.59 -10.42
CA THR A 41 -5.99 -10.97 -9.38
C THR A 41 -4.75 -11.82 -9.15
N PHE A 42 -3.57 -11.21 -9.23
CA PHE A 42 -2.28 -11.84 -8.96
C PHE A 42 -1.92 -11.70 -7.49
N VAL A 43 -1.48 -12.81 -6.88
CA VAL A 43 -1.10 -12.87 -5.46
C VAL A 43 0.19 -13.65 -5.31
N VAL A 44 1.15 -13.10 -4.58
CA VAL A 44 2.35 -13.81 -4.14
C VAL A 44 2.10 -14.32 -2.73
N VAL A 45 2.19 -15.64 -2.56
CA VAL A 45 1.93 -16.31 -1.28
C VAL A 45 3.24 -16.84 -0.72
N SER A 46 3.50 -16.58 0.57
CA SER A 46 4.74 -16.97 1.25
C SER A 46 4.47 -17.32 2.72
N GLY A 47 5.36 -18.12 3.32
CA GLY A 47 5.28 -18.52 4.73
C GLY A 47 4.52 -19.82 4.96
N PRO A 48 4.48 -20.33 6.21
CA PRO A 48 3.90 -21.60 6.54
C PRO A 48 2.39 -21.65 6.27
N GLU A 49 1.92 -22.72 5.67
CA GLU A 49 0.52 -22.86 5.25
C GLU A 49 -0.49 -22.71 6.38
N LYS A 50 -0.14 -23.21 7.59
CA LYS A 50 -1.01 -23.18 8.77
C LYS A 50 -0.85 -21.92 9.64
N ALA A 51 0.05 -21.02 9.27
CA ALA A 51 0.24 -19.77 10.02
C ALA A 51 -0.94 -18.82 9.82
N PRO A 52 -1.18 -17.87 10.77
CA PRO A 52 -2.21 -16.86 10.63
C PRO A 52 -2.06 -16.08 9.30
N ALA A 53 -3.19 -15.76 8.67
CA ALA A 53 -3.19 -15.05 7.39
C ALA A 53 -2.86 -13.56 7.54
N LEU A 54 -1.95 -13.07 6.69
CA LEU A 54 -1.59 -11.65 6.58
C LEU A 54 -1.72 -11.20 5.12
N VAL A 55 -2.62 -10.26 4.87
CA VAL A 55 -2.86 -9.69 3.54
C VAL A 55 -2.16 -8.35 3.41
N LEU A 56 -1.38 -8.18 2.34
CA LEU A 56 -0.61 -6.99 2.06
C LEU A 56 -1.16 -6.26 0.83
N LEU A 57 -1.49 -4.97 1.00
CA LEU A 57 -2.04 -4.09 -0.03
C LEU A 57 -1.09 -2.91 -0.27
N HIS A 58 -0.45 -2.90 -1.42
CA HIS A 58 0.57 -1.90 -1.79
C HIS A 58 -0.03 -0.51 -2.06
N GLY A 59 0.82 0.52 -2.16
CA GLY A 59 0.42 1.87 -2.55
C GLY A 59 0.10 2.02 -4.04
N SER A 60 -0.46 3.16 -4.42
CA SER A 60 -0.66 3.48 -5.85
C SER A 60 0.66 3.54 -6.59
N ALA A 61 0.67 3.11 -7.85
CA ALA A 61 1.85 2.98 -8.70
C ALA A 61 2.95 2.10 -8.09
N ALA A 62 2.57 1.09 -7.32
CA ALA A 62 3.45 0.06 -6.79
C ALA A 62 2.91 -1.33 -7.14
N THR A 63 3.63 -2.35 -6.73
CA THR A 63 3.27 -3.78 -6.85
C THR A 63 3.63 -4.50 -5.55
N SER A 64 3.30 -5.78 -5.45
CA SER A 64 3.66 -6.61 -4.29
C SER A 64 5.17 -6.61 -4.01
N ALA A 65 6.03 -6.28 -4.98
CA ALA A 65 7.47 -6.20 -4.80
C ALA A 65 7.91 -5.17 -3.73
N MET A 66 7.06 -4.19 -3.39
CA MET A 66 7.38 -3.23 -2.34
C MET A 66 7.56 -3.86 -0.96
N TRP A 67 7.02 -5.06 -0.76
CA TRP A 67 7.06 -5.78 0.51
C TRP A 67 8.27 -6.69 0.67
N MET A 68 9.11 -6.84 -0.37
CA MET A 68 10.20 -7.81 -0.37
C MET A 68 11.15 -7.68 0.81
N SER A 69 11.39 -6.48 1.33
CA SER A 69 12.23 -6.24 2.50
C SER A 69 11.61 -6.71 3.82
N ASP A 70 10.28 -6.77 3.89
CA ASP A 70 9.54 -7.13 5.11
C ASP A 70 9.24 -8.62 5.18
N ILE A 71 9.10 -9.26 4.02
CA ILE A 71 8.71 -10.67 3.86
C ILE A 71 9.53 -11.64 4.71
N PRO A 72 10.88 -11.60 4.75
CA PRO A 72 11.65 -12.55 5.54
C PRO A 72 11.31 -12.54 7.02
N ALA A 73 11.08 -11.36 7.60
CA ALA A 73 10.74 -11.24 9.02
C ALA A 73 9.30 -11.71 9.29
N TRP A 74 8.36 -11.37 8.42
CA TRP A 74 6.95 -11.65 8.66
C TRP A 74 6.55 -13.11 8.36
N THR A 75 7.20 -13.77 7.39
CA THR A 75 6.94 -15.18 7.04
C THR A 75 7.32 -16.17 8.16
N ALA A 76 8.12 -15.76 9.12
CA ALA A 76 8.40 -16.57 10.30
C ALA A 76 7.13 -16.80 11.18
N HIS A 77 6.12 -15.93 11.02
CA HIS A 77 4.94 -15.89 11.90
C HIS A 77 3.62 -15.96 11.13
N PHE A 78 3.59 -15.60 9.84
CA PHE A 78 2.38 -15.45 9.05
C PHE A 78 2.44 -16.19 7.71
N ARG A 79 1.28 -16.64 7.23
CA ARG A 79 1.05 -16.94 5.82
C ARG A 79 0.68 -15.65 5.13
N ILE A 80 1.55 -15.15 4.30
CA ILE A 80 1.45 -13.83 3.67
C ILE A 80 0.83 -13.96 2.30
N TYR A 81 -0.12 -13.07 2.00
CA TYR A 81 -0.78 -12.90 0.72
C TYR A 81 -0.51 -11.48 0.22
N ALA A 82 0.56 -11.28 -0.53
CA ALA A 82 0.88 -10.00 -1.14
C ALA A 82 0.11 -9.85 -2.46
N ILE A 83 -0.91 -9.00 -2.45
CA ILE A 83 -1.85 -8.84 -3.57
C ILE A 83 -1.39 -7.70 -4.48
N ASP A 84 -1.25 -7.97 -5.77
CA ASP A 84 -1.24 -6.91 -6.77
C ASP A 84 -2.64 -6.36 -6.92
N MET A 85 -2.85 -5.10 -6.54
CA MET A 85 -4.18 -4.49 -6.59
C MET A 85 -4.64 -4.28 -8.04
N ILE A 86 -5.93 -4.52 -8.31
CA ILE A 86 -6.53 -4.26 -9.61
C ILE A 86 -6.36 -2.79 -10.03
N GLY A 87 -6.10 -2.57 -11.32
CA GLY A 87 -5.93 -1.24 -11.88
C GLY A 87 -4.63 -0.53 -11.48
N GLU A 88 -3.70 -1.24 -10.84
CA GLU A 88 -2.34 -0.80 -10.53
C GLU A 88 -1.31 -1.52 -11.45
N PRO A 89 -0.01 -1.14 -11.47
CA PRO A 89 0.92 -1.59 -12.52
C PRO A 89 1.41 -3.04 -12.39
N GLY A 90 0.83 -3.84 -11.51
CA GLY A 90 1.17 -5.26 -11.31
C GLY A 90 0.62 -6.21 -12.38
N LEU A 91 0.48 -7.47 -12.00
CA LEU A 91 0.01 -8.54 -12.88
C LEU A 91 -1.50 -8.82 -12.76
N SER A 92 -2.22 -8.05 -11.94
CA SER A 92 -3.68 -8.11 -11.83
C SER A 92 -4.39 -7.38 -12.97
N ALA A 93 -5.68 -7.63 -13.10
CA ALA A 93 -6.53 -7.00 -14.11
C ALA A 93 -6.48 -5.45 -14.04
N PRO A 94 -6.56 -4.75 -15.18
CA PRO A 94 -6.51 -3.29 -15.25
C PRO A 94 -7.82 -2.61 -14.83
N SER A 95 -8.71 -3.33 -14.14
CA SER A 95 -10.02 -2.82 -13.71
C SER A 95 -9.88 -1.71 -12.68
N ARG A 96 -10.62 -0.62 -12.87
CA ARG A 96 -10.66 0.55 -11.99
C ARG A 96 -12.09 0.93 -11.64
N PRO A 97 -12.79 0.12 -10.84
CA PRO A 97 -14.14 0.46 -10.44
C PRO A 97 -14.15 1.77 -9.62
N PRO A 98 -15.32 2.45 -9.54
CA PRO A 98 -15.46 3.68 -8.76
C PRO A 98 -15.11 3.44 -7.29
N LEU A 99 -14.23 4.27 -6.72
CA LEU A 99 -13.80 4.15 -5.31
C LEU A 99 -14.94 4.37 -4.32
N ALA A 100 -15.96 5.17 -4.67
CA ALA A 100 -17.11 5.41 -3.82
C ALA A 100 -18.14 4.24 -3.80
N SER A 101 -17.91 3.20 -4.63
CA SER A 101 -18.78 2.02 -4.69
C SER A 101 -18.29 0.91 -3.74
N GLU A 102 -19.08 -0.16 -3.64
CA GLU A 102 -18.68 -1.37 -2.90
C GLU A 102 -17.76 -2.31 -3.72
N ALA A 103 -17.48 -1.98 -4.97
CA ALA A 103 -16.82 -2.89 -5.91
C ALA A 103 -15.46 -3.40 -5.43
N HIS A 104 -14.66 -2.56 -4.74
CA HIS A 104 -13.37 -3.01 -4.20
C HIS A 104 -13.54 -3.98 -3.03
N ALA A 105 -14.54 -3.78 -2.16
CA ALA A 105 -14.83 -4.72 -1.08
C ALA A 105 -15.33 -6.06 -1.63
N LEU A 106 -16.20 -6.03 -2.63
CA LEU A 106 -16.69 -7.22 -3.32
C LEU A 106 -15.57 -7.95 -4.08
N TRP A 107 -14.63 -7.21 -4.67
CA TRP A 107 -13.42 -7.78 -5.25
C TRP A 107 -12.57 -8.52 -4.21
N LEU A 108 -12.33 -7.92 -3.05
CA LEU A 108 -11.62 -8.58 -1.95
C LEU A 108 -12.40 -9.79 -1.41
N ASP A 109 -13.74 -9.73 -1.33
CA ASP A 109 -14.56 -10.91 -0.97
C ASP A 109 -14.29 -12.10 -1.91
N ASP A 110 -14.16 -11.85 -3.23
CA ASP A 110 -13.82 -12.89 -4.21
C ASP A 110 -12.39 -13.44 -3.96
N VAL A 111 -11.42 -12.57 -3.65
CA VAL A 111 -10.05 -12.97 -3.30
C VAL A 111 -10.06 -13.82 -2.03
N TRP A 112 -10.76 -13.39 -0.97
CA TRP A 112 -10.90 -14.15 0.28
C TRP A 112 -11.47 -15.54 0.04
N LYS A 113 -12.53 -15.61 -0.77
CA LYS A 113 -13.19 -16.86 -1.13
C LYS A 113 -12.24 -17.82 -1.85
N ALA A 114 -11.52 -17.32 -2.85
CA ALA A 114 -10.62 -18.14 -3.66
C ALA A 114 -9.38 -18.62 -2.87
N LEU A 115 -8.92 -17.82 -1.91
CA LEU A 115 -7.82 -18.16 -1.02
C LEU A 115 -8.28 -18.91 0.26
N HIS A 116 -9.58 -19.23 0.38
CA HIS A 116 -10.18 -19.89 1.54
C HIS A 116 -9.94 -19.16 2.87
N LEU A 117 -9.82 -17.82 2.82
CA LEU A 117 -9.61 -17.01 4.01
C LEU A 117 -10.94 -16.75 4.74
N LYS A 118 -11.01 -17.06 6.02
CA LYS A 118 -12.12 -16.67 6.90
C LYS A 118 -11.90 -15.28 7.48
N ARG A 119 -10.73 -15.07 8.06
CA ARG A 119 -10.24 -13.80 8.63
C ARG A 119 -8.75 -13.64 8.29
N ALA A 120 -8.27 -12.43 8.26
CA ALA A 120 -6.87 -12.12 8.08
C ALA A 120 -6.52 -10.78 8.75
N SER A 121 -5.27 -10.62 9.16
CA SER A 121 -4.69 -9.31 9.40
C SER A 121 -4.41 -8.62 8.07
N LEU A 122 -4.57 -7.29 8.02
CA LEU A 122 -4.31 -6.50 6.81
C LEU A 122 -3.23 -5.45 7.10
N VAL A 123 -2.29 -5.33 6.17
CA VAL A 123 -1.33 -4.21 6.13
C VAL A 123 -1.50 -3.47 4.81
N GLY A 124 -1.76 -2.17 4.86
CA GLY A 124 -1.97 -1.37 3.66
C GLY A 124 -1.23 -0.03 3.67
N VAL A 125 -0.67 0.36 2.52
CA VAL A 125 0.03 1.64 2.34
C VAL A 125 -0.77 2.56 1.43
N SER A 126 -1.01 3.81 1.85
CA SER A 126 -1.62 4.86 1.04
C SER A 126 -2.97 4.43 0.42
N LEU A 127 -3.04 4.16 -0.89
CA LEU A 127 -4.22 3.59 -1.56
C LEU A 127 -4.57 2.21 -0.99
N GLY A 128 -3.57 1.35 -0.75
CA GLY A 128 -3.78 0.06 -0.10
C GLY A 128 -4.27 0.20 1.34
N GLY A 129 -3.82 1.23 2.06
CA GLY A 129 -4.34 1.59 3.38
C GLY A 129 -5.80 2.04 3.33
N TRP A 130 -6.18 2.81 2.30
CA TRP A 130 -7.57 3.17 2.04
C TRP A 130 -8.43 1.93 1.75
N LEU A 131 -7.95 1.02 0.90
CA LEU A 131 -8.66 -0.22 0.57
C LEU A 131 -8.82 -1.15 1.79
N ALA A 132 -7.78 -1.26 2.62
CA ALA A 132 -7.85 -2.04 3.86
C ALA A 132 -8.91 -1.48 4.83
N LEU A 133 -8.97 -0.14 4.96
CA LEU A 133 -10.02 0.55 5.75
C LEU A 133 -11.40 0.37 5.12
N ASP A 134 -11.56 0.53 3.80
CA ASP A 134 -12.85 0.34 3.11
C ASP A 134 -13.36 -1.08 3.33
N TYR A 135 -12.50 -2.08 3.18
CA TYR A 135 -12.85 -3.47 3.43
C TYR A 135 -13.22 -3.72 4.89
N ALA A 136 -12.39 -3.30 5.83
CA ALA A 136 -12.62 -3.53 7.24
C ALA A 136 -13.84 -2.77 7.79
N THR A 137 -14.17 -1.57 7.27
CA THR A 137 -15.40 -0.86 7.63
C THR A 137 -16.66 -1.55 7.12
N ARG A 138 -16.58 -2.31 6.02
CA ARG A 138 -17.71 -3.04 5.42
C ARG A 138 -17.82 -4.48 5.92
N ARG A 139 -16.70 -5.10 6.29
CA ARG A 139 -16.54 -6.50 6.70
C ARG A 139 -15.70 -6.61 7.98
N PRO A 140 -16.08 -5.94 9.08
CA PRO A 140 -15.24 -5.92 10.30
C PRO A 140 -14.97 -7.33 10.85
N GLU A 141 -15.87 -8.27 10.65
CA GLU A 141 -15.73 -9.66 11.05
C GLU A 141 -14.64 -10.43 10.27
N ARG A 142 -14.19 -9.91 9.12
CA ARG A 142 -13.14 -10.48 8.29
C ARG A 142 -11.74 -10.00 8.67
N ALA A 143 -11.62 -8.87 9.37
CA ALA A 143 -10.35 -8.30 9.78
C ALA A 143 -9.96 -8.79 11.18
N GLU A 144 -8.77 -9.40 11.31
CA GLU A 144 -8.18 -9.81 12.58
C GLU A 144 -7.54 -8.61 13.29
N SER A 145 -6.69 -7.91 12.56
CA SER A 145 -6.06 -6.64 12.93
C SER A 145 -5.79 -5.83 11.67
N LEU A 146 -5.54 -4.54 11.82
CA LEU A 146 -5.35 -3.63 10.71
C LEU A 146 -4.16 -2.71 10.96
N VAL A 147 -3.23 -2.66 10.00
CA VAL A 147 -2.11 -1.72 9.99
C VAL A 147 -2.20 -0.86 8.74
N VAL A 148 -2.21 0.46 8.92
CA VAL A 148 -2.30 1.39 7.79
C VAL A 148 -1.17 2.41 7.85
N LEU A 149 -0.42 2.52 6.74
CA LEU A 149 0.66 3.47 6.58
C LEU A 149 0.19 4.60 5.65
N CYS A 150 0.28 5.85 6.13
CA CYS A 150 -0.20 7.04 5.42
C CYS A 150 -1.53 6.82 4.67
N PRO A 151 -2.60 6.32 5.37
CA PRO A 151 -3.84 5.94 4.71
C PRO A 151 -4.59 7.16 4.17
N GLY A 152 -5.12 7.06 2.94
CA GLY A 152 -6.14 7.98 2.48
C GLY A 152 -7.48 7.78 3.20
N GLY A 153 -8.39 8.74 3.08
CA GLY A 153 -9.79 8.59 3.52
C GLY A 153 -10.06 8.80 5.02
N VAL A 154 -9.04 8.92 5.87
CA VAL A 154 -9.22 9.24 7.30
C VAL A 154 -9.17 10.76 7.50
N GLY A 155 -8.04 11.39 7.28
CA GLY A 155 -7.90 12.84 7.29
C GLY A 155 -8.12 13.46 5.91
N ARG A 156 -8.05 14.79 5.86
CA ARG A 156 -8.21 15.56 4.62
C ARG A 156 -7.04 15.34 3.67
N GLN A 157 -7.32 15.33 2.37
CA GLN A 157 -6.29 15.34 1.32
C GLN A 157 -5.89 16.78 1.00
N LYS A 158 -4.58 17.03 0.88
CA LYS A 158 -4.03 18.34 0.57
C LYS A 158 -4.10 18.60 -0.95
N SER A 159 -5.07 19.39 -1.39
CA SER A 159 -5.24 19.72 -2.82
C SER A 159 -4.11 20.60 -3.39
N GLY A 160 -3.46 21.40 -2.56
CA GLY A 160 -2.38 22.31 -2.99
C GLY A 160 -1.19 21.61 -3.66
N PHE A 161 -0.92 20.35 -3.29
CA PHE A 161 0.13 19.56 -3.93
C PHE A 161 -0.18 19.26 -5.41
N ILE A 162 -1.45 19.04 -5.76
CA ILE A 162 -1.87 18.71 -7.14
C ILE A 162 -1.53 19.88 -8.07
N PHE A 163 -1.87 21.11 -7.67
CA PHE A 163 -1.55 22.31 -8.45
C PHE A 163 -0.03 22.54 -8.59
N LYS A 164 0.70 22.32 -7.48
CA LYS A 164 2.17 22.38 -7.49
C LYS A 164 2.79 21.33 -8.40
N ALA A 165 2.29 20.10 -8.36
CA ALA A 165 2.75 19.01 -9.21
C ALA A 165 2.45 19.27 -10.69
N MET A 166 1.28 19.84 -11.03
CA MET A 166 0.95 20.24 -12.40
C MET A 166 1.94 21.30 -12.92
N ALA A 167 2.20 22.35 -12.13
CA ALA A 167 3.17 23.40 -12.52
C ALA A 167 4.58 22.83 -12.69
N LEU A 168 5.03 21.96 -11.79
CA LEU A 168 6.34 21.31 -11.87
C LEU A 168 6.47 20.40 -13.10
N ARG A 169 5.41 19.68 -13.49
CA ARG A 169 5.41 18.83 -14.70
C ARG A 169 5.70 19.59 -15.98
N MET A 170 5.31 20.87 -16.06
CA MET A 170 5.63 21.72 -17.21
C MET A 170 7.15 21.95 -17.36
N LEU A 171 7.93 21.71 -16.31
CA LEU A 171 9.39 21.83 -16.30
C LEU A 171 10.12 20.51 -16.65
N GLY A 172 9.41 19.54 -17.26
CA GLY A 172 9.95 18.29 -17.75
C GLY A 172 10.61 17.45 -16.64
N SER A 173 11.73 16.80 -16.96
CA SER A 173 12.42 15.87 -16.06
C SER A 173 12.91 16.49 -14.73
N TRP A 174 13.24 17.78 -14.74
CA TRP A 174 13.59 18.50 -13.51
C TRP A 174 12.39 18.62 -12.58
N GLY A 175 11.24 18.99 -13.13
CA GLY A 175 9.99 19.05 -12.36
C GLY A 175 9.57 17.72 -11.79
N GLU A 176 9.68 16.65 -12.56
CA GLU A 176 9.41 15.28 -12.10
C GLU A 176 10.31 14.88 -10.91
N ARG A 177 11.63 15.15 -10.98
CA ARG A 177 12.55 14.94 -9.85
C ARG A 177 12.14 15.74 -8.61
N LYS A 178 11.68 16.97 -8.77
CA LYS A 178 11.19 17.80 -7.65
C LYS A 178 9.91 17.24 -7.05
N ILE A 179 8.97 16.73 -7.86
CA ILE A 179 7.76 16.06 -7.37
C ILE A 179 8.13 14.83 -6.54
N GLN A 180 9.02 13.98 -7.05
CA GLN A 180 9.51 12.81 -6.33
C GLN A 180 10.15 13.19 -4.99
N ALA A 181 11.04 14.19 -4.98
CA ALA A 181 11.67 14.67 -3.75
C ALA A 181 10.67 15.26 -2.75
N LEU A 182 9.57 15.86 -3.21
CA LEU A 182 8.50 16.35 -2.34
C LEU A 182 7.67 15.22 -1.72
N VAL A 183 7.41 14.15 -2.45
CA VAL A 183 6.62 13.00 -1.98
C VAL A 183 7.47 12.06 -1.12
N PHE A 184 8.64 11.67 -1.62
CA PHE A 184 9.49 10.65 -0.99
C PHE A 184 10.48 11.22 0.03
N GLY A 185 10.85 12.52 -0.08
CA GLY A 185 11.83 13.16 0.80
C GLY A 185 13.28 12.89 0.40
N ARG A 186 14.22 13.56 1.11
CA ARG A 186 15.66 13.35 0.92
C ARG A 186 16.12 11.97 1.36
N ALA A 187 15.44 11.35 2.34
CA ALA A 187 15.82 10.04 2.84
C ALA A 187 15.94 8.95 1.76
N VAL A 188 15.16 9.05 0.68
CA VAL A 188 15.30 8.13 -0.46
C VAL A 188 16.49 8.50 -1.34
N THR A 189 16.82 9.80 -1.48
CA THR A 189 17.99 10.24 -2.26
C THR A 189 19.31 10.07 -1.50
N ASP A 190 19.29 10.18 -0.16
CA ASP A 190 20.49 10.10 0.69
C ASP A 190 20.83 8.64 1.08
N LEU A 191 19.83 7.76 1.18
CA LEU A 191 20.05 6.30 1.25
C LEU A 191 20.68 5.72 -0.03
N VAL A 192 20.87 6.54 -1.07
CA VAL A 192 21.21 6.15 -2.43
C VAL A 192 22.53 6.74 -2.89
N ALA A 193 23.37 7.26 -2.01
CA ALA A 193 24.71 7.68 -2.41
C ALA A 193 25.51 6.53 -3.03
N ASP A 194 25.31 5.29 -2.55
CA ASP A 194 25.86 4.07 -3.18
C ASP A 194 24.90 2.87 -2.96
N PRO A 195 23.82 2.75 -3.76
CA PRO A 195 22.86 1.67 -3.61
C PRO A 195 23.47 0.33 -4.03
N SER A 196 23.15 -0.73 -3.28
CA SER A 196 23.47 -2.08 -3.73
C SER A 196 22.90 -2.34 -5.14
N PRO A 197 23.47 -3.26 -5.93
CA PRO A 197 22.95 -3.58 -7.27
C PRO A 197 21.45 -3.93 -7.26
N ALA A 198 20.99 -4.66 -6.24
CA ALA A 198 19.60 -5.04 -6.08
C ALA A 198 18.68 -3.82 -5.81
N LEU A 199 19.12 -2.90 -4.94
CA LEU A 199 18.38 -1.68 -4.66
C LEU A 199 18.34 -0.77 -5.90
N ARG A 200 19.45 -0.64 -6.63
CA ARG A 200 19.51 0.11 -7.89
C ARG A 200 18.51 -0.45 -8.91
N TYR A 201 18.51 -1.76 -9.07
CA TYR A 201 17.62 -2.46 -9.99
C TYR A 201 16.13 -2.22 -9.62
N PHE A 202 15.81 -2.27 -8.31
CA PHE A 202 14.47 -1.98 -7.82
C PHE A 202 14.07 -0.51 -8.05
N MET A 203 14.99 0.43 -7.85
CA MET A 203 14.73 1.86 -8.11
C MET A 203 14.49 2.14 -9.59
N GLU A 204 15.23 1.49 -10.48
CA GLU A 204 14.99 1.58 -11.92
C GLU A 204 13.59 1.05 -12.28
N TYR A 205 13.16 -0.03 -11.63
CA TYR A 205 11.82 -0.56 -11.80
C TYR A 205 10.75 0.45 -11.35
N VAL A 206 10.92 1.06 -10.18
CA VAL A 206 10.00 2.12 -9.70
C VAL A 206 9.97 3.29 -10.69
N ALA A 207 11.12 3.73 -11.19
CA ALA A 207 11.19 4.79 -12.20
C ALA A 207 10.47 4.40 -13.50
N LEU A 208 10.63 3.15 -13.94
CA LEU A 208 9.97 2.62 -15.14
C LEU A 208 8.44 2.63 -14.98
N ILE A 209 7.92 2.24 -13.81
CA ILE A 209 6.49 2.36 -13.49
C ILE A 209 6.05 3.83 -13.64
N HIS A 210 6.72 4.75 -12.97
CA HIS A 210 6.34 6.17 -12.98
C HIS A 210 6.35 6.79 -14.40
N GLN A 211 7.24 6.33 -15.26
CA GLN A 211 7.31 6.77 -16.66
C GLN A 211 6.13 6.25 -17.48
N ASN A 212 5.67 5.03 -17.25
CA ASN A 212 4.75 4.32 -18.13
C ASN A 212 3.32 4.16 -17.58
N PHE A 213 3.11 4.33 -16.28
CA PHE A 213 1.82 4.13 -15.64
C PHE A 213 0.94 5.39 -15.67
N ARG A 214 -0.38 5.22 -15.82
CA ARG A 214 -1.40 6.26 -15.72
C ARG A 214 -1.96 6.28 -14.31
N TYR A 215 -1.53 7.26 -13.51
CA TYR A 215 -2.03 7.41 -12.15
C TYR A 215 -3.55 7.61 -12.09
N ARG A 216 -4.16 7.15 -11.00
CA ARG A 216 -5.52 7.57 -10.64
C ARG A 216 -5.50 9.06 -10.29
N THR A 217 -6.41 9.83 -10.89
CA THR A 217 -6.57 11.27 -10.61
C THR A 217 -7.73 11.56 -9.67
N VAL A 218 -8.54 10.53 -9.37
CA VAL A 218 -9.72 10.65 -8.50
C VAL A 218 -9.28 10.72 -7.05
N LYS A 219 -9.85 11.67 -6.28
CA LYS A 219 -9.64 11.75 -4.84
C LYS A 219 -10.20 10.51 -4.15
N LEU A 220 -9.50 10.02 -3.12
CA LEU A 220 -9.99 8.94 -2.29
C LEU A 220 -11.18 9.44 -1.46
N PRO A 221 -12.31 8.73 -1.44
CA PRO A 221 -13.42 9.06 -0.56
C PRO A 221 -12.99 9.12 0.90
N VAL A 222 -13.51 10.09 1.63
CA VAL A 222 -13.30 10.21 3.07
C VAL A 222 -14.39 9.39 3.77
N PHE A 223 -13.97 8.51 4.67
CA PHE A 223 -14.89 7.68 5.46
C PHE A 223 -15.74 8.56 6.39
N SER A 224 -17.02 8.23 6.56
CA SER A 224 -17.83 8.84 7.59
C SER A 224 -17.34 8.45 9.00
N ASP A 225 -17.67 9.22 10.01
CA ASP A 225 -17.35 8.89 11.40
C ASP A 225 -17.99 7.54 11.81
N ASP A 226 -19.21 7.27 11.35
CA ASP A 226 -19.91 6.02 11.66
C ASP A 226 -19.26 4.81 10.95
N ALA A 227 -18.75 4.98 9.72
CA ALA A 227 -17.98 3.93 9.07
C ALA A 227 -16.71 3.62 9.86
N LEU A 228 -15.95 4.62 10.28
CA LEU A 228 -14.73 4.42 11.07
C LEU A 228 -15.02 3.73 12.42
N LYS A 229 -16.08 4.10 13.11
CA LYS A 229 -16.49 3.47 14.39
C LYS A 229 -16.78 1.97 14.30
N ARG A 230 -16.98 1.44 13.09
CA ARG A 230 -17.12 -0.02 12.87
C ARG A 230 -15.80 -0.77 12.98
N LEU A 231 -14.66 -0.07 13.01
CA LEU A 231 -13.33 -0.67 13.16
C LEU A 231 -13.09 -1.00 14.65
N THR A 232 -13.54 -2.15 15.08
CA THR A 232 -13.42 -2.62 16.48
C THR A 232 -12.22 -3.54 16.72
N MET A 233 -11.55 -3.96 15.63
CA MET A 233 -10.34 -4.77 15.70
C MET A 233 -9.14 -3.91 16.13
N PRO A 234 -8.03 -4.53 16.62
CA PRO A 234 -6.77 -3.82 16.83
C PRO A 234 -6.35 -3.06 15.56
N LEU A 235 -6.04 -1.78 15.72
CA LEU A 235 -5.66 -0.88 14.61
C LEU A 235 -4.37 -0.15 14.94
N MET A 236 -3.40 -0.22 14.03
CA MET A 236 -2.20 0.62 14.04
C MET A 236 -2.23 1.58 12.86
N ALA A 237 -1.94 2.85 13.09
CA ALA A 237 -1.80 3.87 12.04
C ALA A 237 -0.42 4.53 12.11
N ILE A 238 0.34 4.50 11.02
CA ILE A 238 1.66 5.11 10.92
C ILE A 238 1.58 6.26 9.91
N VAL A 239 1.86 7.49 10.36
CA VAL A 239 1.68 8.69 9.53
C VAL A 239 2.88 9.63 9.60
N GLY A 240 3.26 10.22 8.47
CA GLY A 240 4.36 11.17 8.37
C GLY A 240 3.90 12.61 8.58
N GLY A 241 4.51 13.34 9.52
CA GLY A 241 4.14 14.73 9.85
C GLY A 241 4.37 15.73 8.72
N ARG A 242 5.30 15.43 7.80
CA ARG A 242 5.60 16.25 6.61
C ARG A 242 4.95 15.71 5.32
N ASP A 243 3.93 14.87 5.44
CA ASP A 243 3.18 14.38 4.28
C ASP A 243 2.60 15.55 3.48
N VAL A 244 2.91 15.57 2.17
CA VAL A 244 2.46 16.63 1.25
C VAL A 244 1.14 16.31 0.56
N LEU A 245 0.70 15.05 0.62
CA LEU A 245 -0.52 14.54 0.00
C LEU A 245 -1.69 14.52 0.99
N LEU A 246 -1.42 14.15 2.25
CA LEU A 246 -2.42 13.92 3.29
C LEU A 246 -2.17 14.83 4.50
N ASP A 247 -3.22 15.24 5.15
CA ASP A 247 -3.15 15.95 6.43
C ASP A 247 -3.03 14.91 7.57
N SER A 248 -1.79 14.54 7.89
CA SER A 248 -1.48 13.54 8.92
C SER A 248 -1.91 13.98 10.32
N ALA A 249 -1.88 15.29 10.60
CA ALA A 249 -2.37 15.82 11.87
C ALA A 249 -3.89 15.68 11.98
N ASP A 250 -4.61 15.89 10.90
CA ASP A 250 -6.05 15.67 10.83
C ASP A 250 -6.41 14.18 10.94
N THR A 251 -5.64 13.31 10.25
CA THR A 251 -5.75 11.84 10.37
C THR A 251 -5.58 11.42 11.83
N ARG A 252 -4.52 11.88 12.50
CA ARG A 252 -4.24 11.58 13.90
C ARG A 252 -5.38 12.01 14.81
N ARG A 253 -5.76 13.30 14.78
CA ARG A 253 -6.85 13.84 15.62
C ARG A 253 -8.17 13.07 15.45
N ARG A 254 -8.48 12.70 14.20
CA ARG A 254 -9.71 11.99 13.89
C ARG A 254 -9.70 10.56 14.42
N LEU A 255 -8.57 9.85 14.31
CA LEU A 255 -8.41 8.51 14.88
C LEU A 255 -8.45 8.55 16.41
N GLU A 256 -7.71 9.45 17.06
CA GLU A 256 -7.73 9.63 18.53
C GLU A 256 -9.15 9.87 19.06
N ARG A 257 -9.95 10.66 18.35
CA ARG A 257 -11.33 10.97 18.74
C ARG A 257 -12.30 9.81 18.53
N LEU A 258 -12.21 9.10 17.41
CA LEU A 258 -13.21 8.11 16.99
C LEU A 258 -12.86 6.67 17.40
N LEU A 259 -11.59 6.37 17.47
CA LEU A 259 -11.02 5.04 17.70
C LEU A 259 -9.89 5.12 18.74
N PRO A 260 -10.20 5.39 20.02
CA PRO A 260 -9.20 5.60 21.06
C PRO A 260 -8.30 4.38 21.33
N HIS A 261 -8.67 3.20 20.81
CA HIS A 261 -7.87 1.98 20.86
C HIS A 261 -6.81 1.90 19.74
N THR A 262 -6.74 2.89 18.84
CA THR A 262 -5.76 2.91 17.75
C THR A 262 -4.37 3.22 18.29
N GLU A 263 -3.40 2.37 17.97
CA GLU A 263 -1.98 2.68 18.15
C GLU A 263 -1.52 3.63 17.03
N ILE A 264 -1.09 4.85 17.37
CA ILE A 264 -0.71 5.86 16.37
C ILE A 264 0.78 6.18 16.48
N HIS A 265 1.51 5.86 15.41
CA HIS A 265 2.90 6.26 15.22
C HIS A 265 2.95 7.51 14.34
N TYR A 266 3.06 8.68 14.98
CA TYR A 266 3.24 9.94 14.28
C TYR A 266 4.73 10.23 14.13
N LEU A 267 5.22 10.27 12.89
CA LEU A 267 6.62 10.47 12.53
C LEU A 267 6.84 11.91 12.06
N PRO A 268 7.27 12.87 12.93
CA PRO A 268 7.18 14.31 12.65
C PRO A 268 7.92 14.75 11.38
N GLU A 269 9.09 14.15 11.10
CA GLU A 269 9.99 14.55 10.03
C GLU A 269 9.76 13.77 8.72
N VAL A 270 8.93 12.73 8.78
CA VAL A 270 8.70 11.81 7.66
C VAL A 270 7.63 12.38 6.71
N ARG A 271 7.82 12.19 5.41
CA ARG A 271 6.87 12.56 4.35
C ARG A 271 5.88 11.44 4.08
N HIS A 272 5.28 11.43 2.87
CA HIS A 272 4.31 10.38 2.47
C HIS A 272 4.94 8.99 2.40
N PHE A 273 6.21 8.89 2.02
CA PHE A 273 6.93 7.62 2.04
C PHE A 273 7.41 7.33 3.47
N ILE A 274 6.81 6.32 4.08
CA ILE A 274 7.20 5.84 5.41
C ILE A 274 8.39 4.89 5.25
N PRO A 275 9.55 5.15 5.93
CA PRO A 275 10.67 4.21 5.91
C PRO A 275 10.26 2.89 6.58
N SER A 276 11.07 1.83 6.40
CA SER A 276 10.77 0.49 6.92
C SER A 276 10.27 0.50 8.36
N GLN A 277 9.14 -0.17 8.56
CA GLN A 277 8.46 -0.36 9.84
C GLN A 277 8.29 -1.85 10.16
N THR A 278 9.15 -2.69 9.61
CA THR A 278 9.06 -4.16 9.69
C THR A 278 8.86 -4.65 11.12
N THR A 279 9.73 -4.23 12.05
CA THR A 279 9.67 -4.66 13.46
C THR A 279 8.47 -4.08 14.22
N PRO A 280 8.19 -2.76 14.19
CA PRO A 280 7.00 -2.21 14.86
C PRO A 280 5.69 -2.87 14.38
N ILE A 281 5.55 -3.09 13.07
CA ILE A 281 4.38 -3.76 12.51
C ILE A 281 4.29 -5.20 12.99
N LEU A 282 5.40 -5.95 12.95
CA LEU A 282 5.44 -7.33 13.43
C LEU A 282 5.06 -7.44 14.91
N ASP A 283 5.63 -6.60 15.76
CA ASP A 283 5.34 -6.60 17.19
C ASP A 283 3.86 -6.31 17.47
N PHE A 284 3.28 -5.35 16.77
CA PHE A 284 1.84 -5.07 16.86
C PHE A 284 0.99 -6.27 16.40
N LEU A 285 1.29 -6.86 15.25
CA LEU A 285 0.55 -8.01 14.71
C LEU A 285 0.64 -9.25 15.61
N MET A 286 1.75 -9.39 16.35
CA MET A 286 1.97 -10.45 17.33
C MET A 286 1.33 -10.17 18.71
N GLY A 287 0.66 -9.03 18.89
CA GLY A 287 0.08 -8.61 20.16
C GLY A 287 1.12 -8.30 21.24
N LYS A 288 2.37 -8.06 20.87
CA LYS A 288 3.41 -7.63 21.81
C LYS A 288 3.19 -6.16 22.14
N ALA A 289 3.07 -5.82 23.43
CA ALA A 289 3.04 -4.43 23.85
C ALA A 289 4.31 -3.74 23.36
N VAL A 290 4.13 -2.68 22.56
CA VAL A 290 5.28 -1.86 22.14
C VAL A 290 5.86 -1.22 23.41
N SER A 291 7.04 -1.69 23.81
CA SER A 291 7.83 -1.03 24.85
C SER A 291 8.06 0.40 24.39
N GLN A 292 7.39 1.35 25.05
CA GLN A 292 7.62 2.78 24.83
C GLN A 292 9.11 3.05 25.11
N ARG A 293 9.92 3.08 24.06
CA ARG A 293 11.23 3.72 24.16
C ARG A 293 10.97 5.23 24.25
N ARG A 294 11.08 5.71 25.49
CA ARG A 294 11.10 7.14 25.84
C ARG A 294 12.26 7.85 25.15
#